data_bad0e09a90f417d502f6ba5e0049da25
#
_entry.id   bad0e09a90f417d502f6ba5e0049da25
#
_cell.length_a   1.000
_cell.length_b   1.000
_cell.length_c   1.000
_cell.angle_alpha   90.00
_cell.angle_beta   90.00
_cell.angle_gamma   90.00
#
_symmetry.space_group_name_H-M   'P 1'
#
loop_
_entity.id
_entity.type
_entity.pdbx_description
1 polymer ?
#
loop_
_entity_poly.entity_id
_entity_poly.type
_entity_poly.pdbx_seq_one_letter_code
_entity_poly.pdbx_strand_id
1 'polypeptide(L)'
;PWTEIPLNKMIMGLRKGELCVLTAGTGVGKTTFVRQIAYNYGVVKKLKIGMLMLEENVKRTATGLMSVHVGKRLYLNRHSISEEAYRKAFDETMGTGNYVLYQHFGSLDGDNLMDKIRYMAISEECDFIILDHISIAISGLEGDNERKMIDVLMTQLRSLAEETGVGLIIISHLRRNNAMGSVAFEEGGNVSINQLRGSGAIGQLADTILGLERNQQAEG
;
A
#
# COMPACT_ATOMS: atom_id res chain seq x y z
N PRO A 1 6.42 16.66 6.39
CA PRO A 1 6.88 16.85 5.02
C PRO A 1 5.77 16.67 3.98
N TRP A 2 4.73 15.84 4.24
CA TRP A 2 3.61 15.63 3.32
C TRP A 2 2.72 16.86 3.12
N THR A 3 2.68 17.79 4.06
CA THR A 3 1.90 19.02 3.96
C THR A 3 2.46 20.03 2.95
N GLU A 4 3.74 19.94 2.61
CA GLU A 4 4.44 20.88 1.74
C GLU A 4 4.61 20.37 0.29
N ILE A 5 4.30 19.08 0.04
CA ILE A 5 4.44 18.47 -1.28
C ILE A 5 3.32 18.94 -2.21
N PRO A 6 3.60 19.27 -3.47
CA PRO A 6 2.60 19.62 -4.46
C PRO A 6 1.46 18.59 -4.56
N LEU A 7 1.77 17.30 -4.41
CA LEU A 7 0.80 16.21 -4.40
C LEU A 7 -0.33 16.45 -3.38
N ASN A 8 0.01 16.88 -2.16
CA ASN A 8 -0.97 17.12 -1.12
C ASN A 8 -1.94 18.26 -1.47
N LYS A 9 -1.46 19.25 -2.23
CA LYS A 9 -2.31 20.33 -2.76
C LYS A 9 -3.21 19.85 -3.88
N MET A 10 -2.72 18.93 -4.71
CA MET A 10 -3.49 18.38 -5.84
C MET A 10 -4.63 17.47 -5.39
N ILE A 11 -4.38 16.56 -4.44
CA ILE A 11 -5.36 15.57 -3.99
C ILE A 11 -6.06 15.97 -2.68
N MET A 12 -5.70 17.08 -2.08
CA MET A 12 -6.18 17.54 -0.76
C MET A 12 -6.01 16.49 0.36
N GLY A 13 -4.97 15.66 0.24
CA GLY A 13 -4.66 14.55 1.14
C GLY A 13 -5.49 13.30 0.85
N LEU A 14 -5.12 12.20 1.52
CA LEU A 14 -5.91 10.98 1.54
C LEU A 14 -6.94 11.10 2.68
N ARG A 15 -8.18 10.77 2.40
CA ARG A 15 -9.31 11.00 3.32
C ARG A 15 -9.92 9.68 3.80
N LYS A 16 -10.50 9.72 4.97
CA LYS A 16 -11.30 8.62 5.52
C LYS A 16 -12.57 8.43 4.69
N GLY A 17 -13.02 7.21 4.54
CA GLY A 17 -14.17 6.85 3.70
C GLY A 17 -13.86 6.82 2.20
N GLU A 18 -12.61 7.06 1.80
CA GLU A 18 -12.20 7.04 0.41
C GLU A 18 -11.29 5.85 0.09
N LEU A 19 -11.32 5.45 -1.18
CA LEU A 19 -10.49 4.41 -1.74
C LEU A 19 -9.42 5.03 -2.64
N CYS A 20 -8.17 4.99 -2.20
CA CYS A 20 -7.01 5.39 -2.97
C CYS A 20 -6.29 4.19 -3.55
N VAL A 21 -6.00 4.21 -4.84
CA VAL A 21 -5.16 3.20 -5.49
C VAL A 21 -3.80 3.77 -5.81
N LEU A 22 -2.75 3.07 -5.38
CA LEU A 22 -1.36 3.37 -5.71
C LEU A 22 -0.83 2.35 -6.69
N THR A 23 -0.20 2.82 -7.76
CA THR A 23 0.41 1.94 -8.76
C THR A 23 1.77 2.45 -9.21
N ALA A 24 2.62 1.53 -9.67
CA ALA A 24 3.91 1.82 -10.28
C ALA A 24 4.48 0.57 -10.95
N GLY A 25 5.51 0.74 -11.78
CA GLY A 25 6.36 -0.35 -12.25
C GLY A 25 7.04 -1.11 -11.10
N THR A 26 7.58 -2.28 -11.40
CA THR A 26 8.34 -3.09 -10.46
C THR A 26 9.62 -2.35 -10.04
N GLY A 27 9.96 -2.36 -8.76
CA GLY A 27 11.19 -1.71 -8.27
C GLY A 27 11.16 -0.17 -8.19
N VAL A 28 10.10 0.49 -8.65
CA VAL A 28 9.97 1.96 -8.61
C VAL A 28 9.88 2.52 -7.18
N GLY A 29 9.42 1.71 -6.22
CA GLY A 29 9.42 2.09 -4.80
C GLY A 29 8.04 2.16 -4.14
N LYS A 30 7.02 1.46 -4.68
CA LYS A 30 5.65 1.41 -4.11
C LYS A 30 5.64 1.17 -2.60
N THR A 31 6.23 0.08 -2.15
CA THR A 31 6.26 -0.31 -0.73
C THR A 31 6.99 0.73 0.14
N THR A 32 8.05 1.37 -0.38
CA THR A 32 8.75 2.45 0.34
C THR A 32 7.85 3.67 0.49
N PHE A 33 7.14 4.05 -0.56
CA PHE A 33 6.19 5.16 -0.52
C PHE A 33 5.04 4.91 0.46
N VAL A 34 4.48 3.69 0.44
CA VAL A 34 3.42 3.27 1.36
C VAL A 34 3.88 3.27 2.82
N ARG A 35 5.10 2.80 3.09
CA ARG A 35 5.69 2.87 4.44
C ARG A 35 5.86 4.31 4.92
N GLN A 36 6.20 5.23 4.03
CA GLN A 36 6.27 6.65 4.35
C GLN A 36 4.90 7.24 4.71
N ILE A 37 3.85 6.86 3.99
CA ILE A 37 2.46 7.23 4.34
C ILE A 37 2.08 6.65 5.70
N ALA A 38 2.28 5.33 5.88
CA ALA A 38 1.95 4.64 7.13
C ALA A 38 2.67 5.25 8.33
N TYR A 39 3.97 5.56 8.19
CA TYR A 39 4.75 6.24 9.23
C TYR A 39 4.19 7.62 9.55
N ASN A 40 3.93 8.44 8.52
CA ASN A 40 3.38 9.79 8.74
C ASN A 40 2.02 9.74 9.45
N TYR A 41 1.16 8.80 9.06
CA TYR A 41 -0.15 8.68 9.67
C TYR A 41 -0.08 8.07 11.07
N GLY A 42 0.64 6.95 11.24
CA GLY A 42 0.68 6.23 12.52
C GLY A 42 1.53 6.92 13.59
N VAL A 43 2.72 7.44 13.23
CA VAL A 43 3.63 8.07 14.21
C VAL A 43 3.37 9.57 14.34
N VAL A 44 3.34 10.30 13.22
CA VAL A 44 3.26 11.77 13.26
C VAL A 44 1.85 12.25 13.56
N LYS A 45 0.83 11.67 12.90
CA LYS A 45 -0.57 12.05 13.09
C LYS A 45 -1.30 11.22 14.16
N LYS A 46 -0.68 10.16 14.67
CA LYS A 46 -1.23 9.27 15.71
C LYS A 46 -2.55 8.62 15.32
N LEU A 47 -2.72 8.31 14.03
CA LEU A 47 -3.85 7.57 13.51
C LEU A 47 -3.60 6.07 13.62
N LYS A 48 -4.66 5.26 13.74
CA LYS A 48 -4.56 3.80 13.76
C LYS A 48 -4.56 3.23 12.34
N ILE A 49 -3.52 2.46 12.01
CA ILE A 49 -3.26 1.98 10.65
C ILE A 49 -3.27 0.46 10.61
N GLY A 50 -4.20 -0.11 9.84
CA GLY A 50 -4.18 -1.52 9.47
C GLY A 50 -3.24 -1.75 8.28
N MET A 51 -2.42 -2.81 8.33
CA MET A 51 -1.50 -3.14 7.22
C MET A 51 -1.57 -4.61 6.87
N LEU A 52 -2.04 -4.89 5.66
CA LEU A 52 -2.03 -6.21 5.03
C LEU A 52 -0.96 -6.20 3.93
N MET A 53 0.30 -6.47 4.32
CA MET A 53 1.45 -6.50 3.43
C MET A 53 1.68 -7.94 2.98
N LEU A 54 0.98 -8.35 1.91
CA LEU A 54 0.89 -9.75 1.52
C LEU A 54 2.17 -10.30 0.86
N GLU A 55 3.08 -9.43 0.42
CA GLU A 55 4.39 -9.81 -0.14
C GLU A 55 5.48 -9.98 0.91
N GLU A 56 5.22 -9.60 2.16
CA GLU A 56 6.25 -9.64 3.19
C GLU A 56 5.70 -10.09 4.55
N ASN A 57 6.57 -10.58 5.42
CA ASN A 57 6.18 -10.93 6.78
C ASN A 57 6.11 -9.70 7.69
N VAL A 58 5.39 -9.83 8.80
CA VAL A 58 5.17 -8.77 9.81
C VAL A 58 6.48 -8.18 10.34
N LYS A 59 7.52 -9.02 10.53
CA LYS A 59 8.83 -8.53 10.96
C LYS A 59 9.44 -7.55 9.95
N ARG A 60 9.32 -7.84 8.65
CA ARG A 60 9.84 -6.96 7.59
C ARG A 60 9.03 -5.67 7.49
N THR A 61 7.71 -5.75 7.64
CA THR A 61 6.84 -4.57 7.70
C THR A 61 7.21 -3.67 8.88
N ALA A 62 7.31 -4.23 10.09
CA ALA A 62 7.67 -3.49 11.30
C ALA A 62 9.07 -2.85 11.19
N THR A 63 10.09 -3.63 10.78
CA THR A 63 11.44 -3.08 10.58
C THR A 63 11.51 -2.07 9.45
N GLY A 64 10.63 -2.17 8.45
CA GLY A 64 10.47 -1.19 7.39
C GLY A 64 9.97 0.17 7.91
N LEU A 65 8.97 0.19 8.79
CA LEU A 65 8.48 1.40 9.45
C LEU A 65 9.53 2.01 10.38
N MET A 66 10.21 1.18 11.18
CA MET A 66 11.35 1.62 12.00
C MET A 66 12.48 2.21 11.15
N SER A 67 12.69 1.67 9.94
CA SER A 67 13.69 2.19 8.99
C SER A 67 13.36 3.60 8.53
N VAL A 68 12.09 3.91 8.31
CA VAL A 68 11.62 5.28 8.00
C VAL A 68 11.89 6.20 9.17
N HIS A 69 11.61 5.75 10.40
CA HIS A 69 11.79 6.51 11.63
C HIS A 69 13.26 6.93 11.85
N VAL A 70 14.19 5.98 11.72
CA VAL A 70 15.63 6.23 12.00
C VAL A 70 16.42 6.72 10.77
N GLY A 71 15.82 6.75 9.57
CA GLY A 71 16.50 7.12 8.32
C GLY A 71 17.54 6.09 7.86
N LYS A 72 17.48 4.84 8.33
CA LYS A 72 18.42 3.77 7.96
C LYS A 72 17.68 2.49 7.58
N ARG A 73 18.19 1.74 6.61
CA ARG A 73 17.56 0.50 6.11
C ARG A 73 17.79 -0.68 7.07
N LEU A 74 17.11 -0.69 8.23
CA LEU A 74 17.24 -1.72 9.27
C LEU A 74 16.88 -3.13 8.77
N TYR A 75 15.98 -3.26 7.83
CA TYR A 75 15.61 -4.52 7.20
C TYR A 75 16.73 -5.15 6.34
N LEU A 76 17.74 -4.36 5.95
CA LEU A 76 18.95 -4.84 5.28
C LEU A 76 20.10 -5.04 6.25
N ASN A 77 20.29 -4.12 7.19
CA ASN A 77 21.36 -4.16 8.16
C ASN A 77 20.86 -3.72 9.54
N ARG A 78 20.46 -4.72 10.35
CA ARG A 78 20.00 -4.53 11.73
C ARG A 78 21.06 -3.85 12.61
N HIS A 79 22.34 -4.17 12.39
CA HIS A 79 23.47 -3.69 13.19
C HIS A 79 23.96 -2.28 12.78
N SER A 80 23.26 -1.59 11.88
CA SER A 80 23.59 -0.21 11.52
C SER A 80 23.31 0.81 12.64
N ILE A 81 22.62 0.37 13.71
CA ILE A 81 22.34 1.14 14.93
C ILE A 81 22.55 0.26 16.17
N SER A 82 22.75 0.91 17.33
CA SER A 82 22.87 0.21 18.62
C SER A 82 21.58 -0.51 19.03
N GLU A 83 21.68 -1.45 19.96
CA GLU A 83 20.52 -2.13 20.51
C GLU A 83 19.56 -1.18 21.22
N GLU A 84 20.11 -0.20 21.96
CA GLU A 84 19.33 0.83 22.63
C GLU A 84 18.55 1.69 21.64
N ALA A 85 19.22 2.17 20.56
CA ALA A 85 18.57 2.93 19.50
C ALA A 85 17.49 2.12 18.77
N TYR A 86 17.69 0.81 18.62
CA TYR A 86 16.69 -0.06 18.02
C TYR A 86 15.46 -0.22 18.92
N ARG A 87 15.64 -0.43 20.23
CA ARG A 87 14.52 -0.51 21.18
C ARG A 87 13.75 0.79 21.21
N LYS A 88 14.45 1.91 21.27
CA LYS A 88 13.82 3.24 21.20
C LYS A 88 13.01 3.41 19.91
N ALA A 89 13.57 3.04 18.75
CA ALA A 89 12.85 3.10 17.49
C ALA A 89 11.61 2.19 17.48
N PHE A 90 11.68 1.02 18.11
CA PHE A 90 10.53 0.13 18.28
C PHE A 90 9.44 0.79 19.13
N ASP A 91 9.79 1.32 20.30
CA ASP A 91 8.85 1.96 21.22
C ASP A 91 8.16 3.18 20.58
N GLU A 92 8.93 3.98 19.83
CA GLU A 92 8.44 5.20 19.15
C GLU A 92 7.65 4.90 17.85
N THR A 93 7.64 3.66 17.38
CA THR A 93 6.88 3.22 16.20
C THR A 93 5.86 2.13 16.55
N MET A 94 6.26 0.87 16.62
CA MET A 94 5.40 -0.27 16.90
C MET A 94 4.80 -0.22 18.31
N GLY A 95 5.58 0.21 19.30
CA GLY A 95 5.17 0.36 20.70
C GLY A 95 4.07 1.40 20.92
N THR A 96 3.78 2.26 19.95
CA THR A 96 2.69 3.24 20.03
C THR A 96 1.30 2.60 20.06
N GLY A 97 1.15 1.35 19.62
CA GLY A 97 -0.15 0.68 19.45
C GLY A 97 -0.96 1.16 18.23
N ASN A 98 -0.42 2.06 17.42
CA ASN A 98 -1.11 2.64 16.26
C ASN A 98 -1.06 1.75 15.01
N TYR A 99 -0.49 0.55 15.08
CA TYR A 99 -0.38 -0.35 13.94
C TYR A 99 -1.01 -1.71 14.22
N VAL A 100 -1.90 -2.13 13.33
CA VAL A 100 -2.45 -3.49 13.29
C VAL A 100 -1.85 -4.19 12.08
N LEU A 101 -0.93 -5.13 12.30
CA LEU A 101 -0.22 -5.83 11.24
C LEU A 101 -0.83 -7.21 11.02
N TYR A 102 -1.21 -7.52 9.78
CA TYR A 102 -1.72 -8.83 9.42
C TYR A 102 -0.59 -9.74 8.95
N GLN A 103 -0.47 -10.90 9.57
CA GLN A 103 0.43 -11.96 9.13
C GLN A 103 -0.30 -12.89 8.17
N HIS A 104 0.16 -12.89 6.92
CA HIS A 104 -0.36 -13.79 5.91
C HIS A 104 0.34 -15.16 5.97
N PHE A 105 -0.47 -16.23 5.93
CA PHE A 105 0.01 -17.61 5.79
C PHE A 105 -0.86 -18.34 4.77
N GLY A 106 -0.25 -18.96 3.77
CA GLY A 106 -0.94 -19.80 2.78
C GLY A 106 -1.65 -19.03 1.67
N SER A 107 -2.66 -19.65 1.07
CA SER A 107 -3.52 -19.00 0.07
C SER A 107 -4.56 -18.10 0.73
N LEU A 108 -4.76 -16.90 0.18
CA LEU A 108 -5.89 -16.04 0.52
C LEU A 108 -7.00 -16.32 -0.50
N ASP A 109 -8.22 -16.57 -0.02
CA ASP A 109 -9.42 -16.35 -0.79
C ASP A 109 -9.97 -14.94 -0.51
N GLY A 110 -10.75 -14.42 -1.47
CA GLY A 110 -11.26 -13.04 -1.37
C GLY A 110 -12.14 -12.80 -0.14
N ASP A 111 -12.93 -13.79 0.27
CA ASP A 111 -13.85 -13.69 1.40
C ASP A 111 -13.08 -13.58 2.73
N ASN A 112 -12.06 -14.40 2.91
CA ASN A 112 -11.20 -14.33 4.09
C ASN A 112 -10.45 -12.99 4.18
N LEU A 113 -10.01 -12.42 3.05
CA LEU A 113 -9.38 -11.10 3.02
C LEU A 113 -10.36 -10.01 3.46
N MET A 114 -11.58 -10.01 2.94
CA MET A 114 -12.61 -9.01 3.30
C MET A 114 -12.96 -9.06 4.77
N ASP A 115 -13.05 -10.27 5.37
CA ASP A 115 -13.28 -10.43 6.81
C ASP A 115 -12.17 -9.79 7.65
N LYS A 116 -10.90 -9.95 7.23
CA LYS A 116 -9.75 -9.32 7.92
C LYS A 116 -9.77 -7.79 7.81
N ILE A 117 -10.10 -7.26 6.63
CA ILE A 117 -10.20 -5.82 6.43
C ILE A 117 -11.38 -5.26 7.26
N ARG A 118 -12.52 -5.94 7.27
CA ARG A 118 -13.69 -5.57 8.09
C ARG A 118 -13.37 -5.60 9.58
N TYR A 119 -12.67 -6.62 10.06
CA TYR A 119 -12.20 -6.69 11.45
C TYR A 119 -11.31 -5.50 11.82
N MET A 120 -10.34 -5.17 10.96
CA MET A 120 -9.47 -4.00 11.19
C MET A 120 -10.25 -2.68 11.19
N ALA A 121 -11.24 -2.53 10.30
CA ALA A 121 -12.04 -1.32 10.22
C ALA A 121 -12.96 -1.13 11.43
N ILE A 122 -13.64 -2.20 11.86
CA ILE A 122 -14.71 -2.14 12.86
C ILE A 122 -14.18 -2.46 14.26
N SER A 123 -13.51 -3.61 14.44
CA SER A 123 -13.11 -4.07 15.77
C SER A 123 -11.83 -3.42 16.25
N GLU A 124 -10.88 -3.18 15.34
CA GLU A 124 -9.64 -2.49 15.63
C GLU A 124 -9.75 -0.97 15.45
N GLU A 125 -10.85 -0.46 14.95
CA GLU A 125 -11.09 0.98 14.73
C GLU A 125 -9.95 1.67 13.95
N CYS A 126 -9.40 1.00 12.92
CA CYS A 126 -8.38 1.59 12.08
C CYS A 126 -8.92 2.81 11.31
N ASP A 127 -8.16 3.90 11.31
CA ASP A 127 -8.48 5.09 10.51
C ASP A 127 -8.20 4.88 9.03
N PHE A 128 -7.10 4.16 8.73
CA PHE A 128 -6.71 3.76 7.38
C PHE A 128 -6.27 2.30 7.35
N ILE A 129 -6.54 1.64 6.23
CA ILE A 129 -6.06 0.28 5.97
C ILE A 129 -5.28 0.26 4.65
N ILE A 130 -4.10 -0.35 4.68
CA ILE A 130 -3.20 -0.51 3.54
C ILE A 130 -3.18 -1.97 3.11
N LEU A 131 -3.45 -2.22 1.82
CA LEU A 131 -3.38 -3.55 1.20
C LEU A 131 -2.29 -3.58 0.11
N ASP A 132 -1.22 -4.30 0.34
CA ASP A 132 -0.09 -4.50 -0.61
C ASP A 132 0.08 -5.99 -0.90
N HIS A 133 -0.31 -6.49 -2.09
CA HIS A 133 -1.10 -5.85 -3.16
C HIS A 133 -2.33 -6.71 -3.51
N ILE A 134 -3.31 -6.08 -4.17
CA ILE A 134 -4.61 -6.68 -4.48
C ILE A 134 -4.51 -7.97 -5.32
N SER A 135 -3.53 -8.10 -6.21
CA SER A 135 -3.41 -9.28 -7.07
C SER A 135 -3.01 -10.56 -6.34
N ILE A 136 -2.45 -10.49 -5.11
CA ILE A 136 -2.15 -11.68 -4.30
C ILE A 136 -3.45 -12.29 -3.77
N ALA A 137 -4.43 -11.47 -3.43
CA ALA A 137 -5.73 -11.92 -2.95
C ALA A 137 -6.49 -12.81 -3.96
N ILE A 138 -6.10 -12.72 -5.23
CA ILE A 138 -6.69 -13.47 -6.33
C ILE A 138 -5.66 -14.37 -7.03
N SER A 139 -4.48 -14.57 -6.41
CA SER A 139 -3.44 -15.44 -6.96
C SER A 139 -3.91 -16.88 -7.08
N GLY A 140 -3.70 -17.46 -8.26
CA GLY A 140 -4.19 -18.82 -8.58
C GLY A 140 -5.37 -18.84 -9.56
N LEU A 141 -5.92 -17.67 -9.91
CA LEU A 141 -6.90 -17.52 -10.97
C LEU A 141 -6.25 -16.99 -12.25
N GLU A 142 -6.72 -17.44 -13.41
CA GLU A 142 -6.18 -17.04 -14.71
C GLU A 142 -7.21 -16.29 -15.57
N GLY A 143 -6.74 -15.36 -16.38
CA GLY A 143 -7.49 -14.72 -17.44
C GLY A 143 -8.69 -13.89 -16.99
N ASP A 144 -9.87 -14.19 -17.56
CA ASP A 144 -11.12 -13.45 -17.29
C ASP A 144 -11.60 -13.60 -15.85
N ASN A 145 -11.26 -14.69 -15.18
CA ASN A 145 -11.61 -14.92 -13.78
C ASN A 145 -10.85 -13.95 -12.86
N GLU A 146 -9.57 -13.69 -13.12
CA GLU A 146 -8.78 -12.71 -12.37
C GLU A 146 -9.42 -11.31 -12.42
N ARG A 147 -9.81 -10.86 -13.62
CA ARG A 147 -10.44 -9.56 -13.79
C ARG A 147 -11.76 -9.45 -13.02
N LYS A 148 -12.64 -10.45 -13.16
CA LYS A 148 -13.92 -10.49 -12.45
C LYS A 148 -13.73 -10.45 -10.93
N MET A 149 -12.74 -11.17 -10.41
CA MET A 149 -12.46 -11.17 -8.97
C MET A 149 -11.92 -9.82 -8.49
N ILE A 150 -11.08 -9.13 -9.27
CA ILE A 150 -10.67 -7.74 -8.96
C ILE A 150 -11.89 -6.83 -8.92
N ASP A 151 -12.80 -6.94 -9.89
CA ASP A 151 -14.01 -6.12 -9.96
C ASP A 151 -14.91 -6.35 -8.74
N VAL A 152 -15.11 -7.61 -8.33
CA VAL A 152 -15.85 -7.96 -7.12
C VAL A 152 -15.18 -7.41 -5.87
N LEU A 153 -13.87 -7.65 -5.73
CA LEU A 153 -13.12 -7.21 -4.56
C LEU A 153 -13.09 -5.67 -4.43
N MET A 154 -12.90 -4.96 -5.54
CA MET A 154 -12.96 -3.49 -5.56
C MET A 154 -14.34 -2.97 -5.15
N THR A 155 -15.41 -3.62 -5.60
CA THR A 155 -16.77 -3.27 -5.20
C THR A 155 -16.99 -3.48 -3.71
N GLN A 156 -16.54 -4.61 -3.16
CA GLN A 156 -16.63 -4.90 -1.72
C GLN A 156 -15.80 -3.91 -0.88
N LEU A 157 -14.59 -3.58 -1.34
CA LEU A 157 -13.73 -2.59 -0.66
C LEU A 157 -14.36 -1.20 -0.68
N ARG A 158 -14.97 -0.79 -1.78
CA ARG A 158 -15.69 0.49 -1.87
C ARG A 158 -16.86 0.54 -0.90
N SER A 159 -17.72 -0.50 -0.90
CA SER A 159 -18.84 -0.59 0.05
C SER A 159 -18.36 -0.54 1.50
N LEU A 160 -17.28 -1.24 1.83
CA LEU A 160 -16.72 -1.24 3.17
C LEU A 160 -16.22 0.16 3.58
N ALA A 161 -15.54 0.89 2.68
CA ALA A 161 -15.09 2.25 2.96
C ALA A 161 -16.27 3.20 3.24
N GLU A 162 -17.36 3.07 2.48
CA GLU A 162 -18.59 3.85 2.68
C GLU A 162 -19.32 3.49 3.98
N GLU A 163 -19.45 2.20 4.30
CA GLU A 163 -20.12 1.71 5.50
C GLU A 163 -19.40 2.09 6.79
N THR A 164 -18.07 1.99 6.80
CA THR A 164 -17.26 2.14 8.02
C THR A 164 -16.59 3.49 8.17
N GLY A 165 -16.48 4.24 7.07
CA GLY A 165 -15.71 5.48 7.04
C GLY A 165 -14.18 5.27 7.07
N VAL A 166 -13.67 4.02 6.96
CA VAL A 166 -12.22 3.75 6.91
C VAL A 166 -11.64 4.22 5.59
N GLY A 167 -10.46 4.84 5.62
CA GLY A 167 -9.70 5.15 4.40
C GLY A 167 -8.94 3.92 3.90
N LEU A 168 -9.09 3.56 2.64
CA LEU A 168 -8.41 2.42 2.03
C LEU A 168 -7.30 2.87 1.08
N ILE A 169 -6.11 2.29 1.23
CA ILE A 169 -4.96 2.51 0.35
C ILE A 169 -4.58 1.15 -0.25
N ILE A 170 -4.89 0.97 -1.52
CA ILE A 170 -4.73 -0.29 -2.23
C ILE A 170 -3.57 -0.18 -3.22
N ILE A 171 -2.62 -1.11 -3.15
CA ILE A 171 -1.55 -1.21 -4.12
C ILE A 171 -2.00 -2.14 -5.25
N SER A 172 -1.89 -1.66 -6.48
CA SER A 172 -2.14 -2.43 -7.70
C SER A 172 -0.91 -2.45 -8.60
N HIS A 173 -0.63 -3.59 -9.22
CA HIS A 173 0.43 -3.70 -10.21
C HIS A 173 -0.05 -3.24 -11.58
N LEU A 174 0.89 -2.74 -12.38
CA LEU A 174 0.68 -2.47 -13.79
C LEU A 174 0.75 -3.77 -14.60
N ARG A 175 0.01 -3.83 -15.70
CA ARG A 175 0.23 -4.84 -16.74
C ARG A 175 1.57 -4.56 -17.39
N ARG A 176 2.31 -5.63 -17.73
CA ARG A 176 3.53 -5.46 -18.52
C ARG A 176 3.18 -4.77 -19.84
N ASN A 177 3.92 -3.74 -20.16
CA ASN A 177 3.77 -3.05 -21.44
C ASN A 177 4.51 -3.85 -22.50
N ASN A 178 3.78 -4.67 -23.26
CA ASN A 178 4.35 -5.51 -24.33
C ASN A 178 4.24 -4.84 -25.72
N ALA A 179 3.86 -3.56 -25.78
CA ALA A 179 3.77 -2.85 -27.06
C ALA A 179 5.17 -2.62 -27.62
N MET A 180 5.37 -2.96 -28.88
CA MET A 180 6.64 -2.79 -29.60
C MET A 180 7.04 -1.31 -29.59
N GLY A 181 8.22 -0.99 -29.04
CA GLY A 181 8.72 0.38 -28.92
C GLY A 181 8.26 1.17 -27.69
N SER A 182 7.54 0.54 -26.74
CA SER A 182 7.21 1.20 -25.47
C SER A 182 8.40 1.18 -24.51
N VAL A 183 8.62 2.30 -23.81
CA VAL A 183 9.60 2.39 -22.73
C VAL A 183 9.07 1.62 -21.52
N ALA A 184 9.92 0.80 -20.89
CA ALA A 184 9.55 0.09 -19.69
C ALA A 184 9.26 1.06 -18.53
N PHE A 185 8.36 0.70 -17.62
CA PHE A 185 8.03 1.56 -16.47
C PHE A 185 9.25 1.82 -15.57
N GLU A 186 10.14 0.84 -15.50
CA GLU A 186 11.42 0.89 -14.77
C GLU A 186 12.43 1.87 -15.42
N GLU A 187 12.25 2.16 -16.70
CA GLU A 187 13.07 3.08 -17.49
C GLU A 187 12.45 4.48 -17.64
N GLY A 188 11.38 4.76 -16.90
CA GLY A 188 10.68 6.05 -16.94
C GLY A 188 9.49 6.10 -17.91
N GLY A 189 8.96 4.95 -18.31
CA GLY A 189 7.72 4.87 -19.06
C GLY A 189 6.54 5.45 -18.28
N ASN A 190 5.70 6.24 -18.95
CA ASN A 190 4.53 6.89 -18.34
C ASN A 190 3.50 5.85 -17.86
N VAL A 191 2.94 6.10 -16.68
CA VAL A 191 1.87 5.29 -16.08
C VAL A 191 0.51 5.83 -16.51
N SER A 192 -0.34 4.95 -17.03
CA SER A 192 -1.70 5.27 -17.45
C SER A 192 -2.71 4.37 -16.72
N ILE A 193 -3.90 4.89 -16.46
CA ILE A 193 -5.01 4.13 -15.84
C ILE A 193 -5.33 2.86 -16.64
N ASN A 194 -5.23 2.89 -17.95
CA ASN A 194 -5.49 1.74 -18.83
C ASN A 194 -4.49 0.59 -18.66
N GLN A 195 -3.35 0.84 -18.01
CA GLN A 195 -2.30 -0.15 -17.74
C GLN A 195 -2.47 -0.83 -16.38
N LEU A 196 -3.42 -0.39 -15.57
CA LEU A 196 -3.74 -1.07 -14.30
C LEU A 196 -4.26 -2.48 -14.56
N ARG A 197 -3.82 -3.42 -13.75
CA ARG A 197 -4.36 -4.77 -13.74
C ARG A 197 -5.77 -4.71 -13.16
N GLY A 198 -6.80 -5.17 -13.88
CA GLY A 198 -8.21 -5.00 -13.51
C GLY A 198 -8.75 -3.57 -13.73
N SER A 199 -8.29 -2.87 -14.76
CA SER A 199 -8.48 -1.42 -14.97
C SER A 199 -9.91 -0.90 -14.92
N GLY A 200 -10.93 -1.69 -15.29
CA GLY A 200 -12.31 -1.22 -15.35
C GLY A 200 -12.84 -0.76 -13.97
N ALA A 201 -12.92 -1.67 -13.04
CA ALA A 201 -13.43 -1.39 -11.69
C ALA A 201 -12.52 -0.45 -10.89
N ILE A 202 -11.19 -0.60 -11.02
CA ILE A 202 -10.25 0.30 -10.33
C ILE A 202 -10.47 1.75 -10.77
N GLY A 203 -10.59 1.99 -12.08
CA GLY A 203 -10.80 3.33 -12.62
C GLY A 203 -12.14 3.97 -12.24
N GLN A 204 -13.16 3.13 -12.00
CA GLN A 204 -14.52 3.59 -11.66
C GLN A 204 -14.77 3.75 -10.16
N LEU A 205 -14.14 2.93 -9.33
CA LEU A 205 -14.45 2.82 -7.90
C LEU A 205 -13.43 3.55 -7.01
N ALA A 206 -12.23 3.85 -7.52
CA ALA A 206 -11.24 4.61 -6.76
C ALA A 206 -11.54 6.11 -6.79
N ASP A 207 -11.50 6.76 -5.63
CA ASP A 207 -11.62 8.23 -5.50
C ASP A 207 -10.33 8.93 -5.95
N THR A 208 -9.19 8.26 -5.75
CA THR A 208 -7.86 8.78 -6.13
C THR A 208 -7.00 7.65 -6.68
N ILE A 209 -6.33 7.90 -7.79
CA ILE A 209 -5.32 6.97 -8.34
C ILE A 209 -3.99 7.71 -8.43
N LEU A 210 -2.97 7.15 -7.77
CA LEU A 210 -1.61 7.66 -7.77
C LEU A 210 -0.70 6.74 -8.57
N GLY A 211 -0.12 7.26 -9.66
CA GLY A 211 0.92 6.60 -10.42
C GLY A 211 2.30 7.09 -9.99
N LEU A 212 3.20 6.19 -9.57
CA LEU A 212 4.59 6.55 -9.33
C LEU A 212 5.41 6.23 -10.57
N GLU A 213 6.14 7.23 -11.04
CA GLU A 213 7.07 7.15 -12.16
C GLU A 213 8.48 7.50 -11.68
N ARG A 214 9.45 6.78 -12.17
CA ARG A 214 10.86 7.03 -11.89
C ARG A 214 11.69 6.60 -13.09
N ASN A 215 12.48 7.53 -13.62
CA ASN A 215 13.55 7.16 -14.52
C ASN A 215 14.76 6.67 -13.69
N GLN A 216 15.00 5.36 -13.69
CA GLN A 216 16.10 4.77 -12.93
C GLN A 216 17.47 5.02 -13.56
N GLN A 217 17.49 5.48 -14.82
CA GLN A 217 18.72 5.80 -15.56
C GLN A 217 19.05 7.30 -15.52
N ALA A 218 18.17 8.15 -15.04
CA ALA A 218 18.48 9.55 -14.81
C ALA A 218 19.50 9.64 -13.68
N GLU A 219 20.67 10.16 -13.98
CA GLU A 219 21.67 10.51 -12.98
C GLU A 219 21.08 11.54 -12.00
N GLY A 220 21.17 11.23 -10.70
CA GLY A 220 20.68 12.10 -9.62
C GLY A 220 21.66 13.25 -9.37
#